data_4e5f6f214e890dfbbdc3428e3f389a45
#
_entry.id   4e5f6f214e890dfbbdc3428e3f389a45
#
_cell.length_a   1.000
_cell.length_b   1.000
_cell.length_c   1.000
_cell.angle_alpha   90.00
_cell.angle_beta   90.00
_cell.angle_gamma   90.00
#
_symmetry.space_group_name_H-M   'P 1'
#
loop_
_entity.id
_entity.type
_entity.pdbx_description
1 polymer ?
#
loop_
_entity_poly.entity_id
_entity_poly.type
_entity_poly.pdbx_seq_one_letter_code
_entity_poly.pdbx_strand_id
1 'polypeptide(L)'
;MVSNNIPQVKLGIIAVSRDCFPIALSTQRRENIIKEYKGEIFNCQTTVENEKDMLKAVAEVKEQGCNALVVFLGNFGPETPETLIAKNFDGPVMFVAAAEGDGDMINGRGDAYCGMLNCSYNLGMRHLKGYIPEYPVGTAEEVAKMIADFVPVARVILGLKGLKIITFGPRPQDFFACNAPIKGLYELGVEIEENSELDLLVAYKEHANDPRIDEVCADMAKEMGEGCYYPDLSRRMAQFELTLLDWAEAHKGSRQYVAFADKCWPAFPSQFGFEPCYVNSRLVSRGIPVACEVDVYGALSEYIGMCASDDTVTLLDINNSVPRYIYDEDIKGKYDYKLTDTFMGFHCGNTPQCKMCSSRKIKYQLIQNRLLENGCTPDFTRGTLEGDIAASDITFYRLQCDSEGNLRSYIAEGEVLDVPTRSFGGIGIFAINEMGRFYRHVLIQKGYPHHGAVAFSHVGKTLFEVFKYLGIKDIAYNQPASLPYPTENPWK
;
A
#
# COMPACT_ATOMS: atom_id res chain seq x y z
N MET A 1 18.14 12.55 -3.25
CA MET A 1 17.13 12.51 -4.35
C MET A 1 16.01 11.63 -3.90
N VAL A 2 14.77 12.11 -3.95
CA VAL A 2 13.60 11.26 -3.67
C VAL A 2 13.49 10.27 -4.82
N SER A 3 13.66 9.01 -4.57
CA SER A 3 13.44 7.95 -5.54
C SER A 3 11.96 8.00 -5.94
N ASN A 4 11.65 8.01 -7.24
CA ASN A 4 10.28 7.87 -7.72
C ASN A 4 9.86 6.39 -7.60
N ASN A 5 9.63 5.97 -6.36
CA ASN A 5 9.34 4.58 -5.98
C ASN A 5 7.84 4.23 -6.06
N ILE A 6 7.01 5.18 -6.51
CA ILE A 6 5.58 5.00 -6.75
C ILE A 6 5.31 5.08 -8.25
N PRO A 7 4.59 4.12 -8.85
CA PRO A 7 4.27 4.14 -10.27
C PRO A 7 3.43 5.35 -10.67
N GLN A 8 3.80 5.97 -11.78
CA GLN A 8 2.91 6.91 -12.47
C GLN A 8 1.97 6.15 -13.39
N VAL A 9 0.67 6.33 -13.22
CA VAL A 9 -0.35 5.73 -14.06
C VAL A 9 -0.57 6.59 -15.30
N LYS A 10 -0.32 6.02 -16.48
CA LYS A 10 -0.58 6.63 -17.79
C LYS A 10 -1.74 5.89 -18.43
N LEU A 11 -2.93 6.47 -18.31
CA LEU A 11 -4.16 5.87 -18.81
C LEU A 11 -4.33 6.02 -20.32
N GLY A 12 -4.85 4.98 -20.96
CA GLY A 12 -5.46 5.04 -22.28
C GLY A 12 -6.92 4.59 -22.22
N ILE A 13 -7.78 5.12 -23.09
CA ILE A 13 -9.16 4.66 -23.27
C ILE A 13 -9.35 4.17 -24.70
N ILE A 14 -9.86 2.95 -24.83
CA ILE A 14 -10.21 2.29 -26.10
C ILE A 14 -11.72 2.07 -26.13
N ALA A 15 -12.41 2.64 -27.10
CA ALA A 15 -13.81 2.34 -27.34
C ALA A 15 -13.96 1.07 -28.19
N VAL A 16 -14.97 0.26 -27.90
CA VAL A 16 -15.34 -0.91 -28.71
C VAL A 16 -16.74 -0.74 -29.29
N SER A 17 -16.97 -1.36 -30.44
CA SER A 17 -18.26 -1.30 -31.14
C SER A 17 -18.50 -2.63 -31.87
N ARG A 18 -19.71 -3.17 -31.79
CA ARG A 18 -20.08 -4.31 -32.60
C ARG A 18 -20.50 -3.86 -33.99
N ASP A 19 -20.13 -4.63 -35.01
CA ASP A 19 -20.30 -4.31 -36.44
C ASP A 19 -21.75 -4.00 -36.87
N CYS A 20 -22.75 -4.51 -36.14
CA CYS A 20 -24.16 -4.25 -36.40
C CYS A 20 -24.75 -3.08 -35.59
N PHE A 21 -23.92 -2.39 -34.80
CA PHE A 21 -24.30 -1.20 -34.02
C PHE A 21 -23.63 0.06 -34.57
N PRO A 22 -24.19 1.26 -34.30
CA PRO A 22 -23.59 2.49 -34.80
C PRO A 22 -22.24 2.77 -34.15
N ILE A 23 -21.12 2.67 -34.87
CA ILE A 23 -19.77 2.96 -34.39
C ILE A 23 -19.66 4.42 -33.89
N ALA A 24 -20.38 5.34 -34.54
CA ALA A 24 -20.42 6.76 -34.16
C ALA A 24 -20.95 6.95 -32.74
N LEU A 25 -21.92 6.14 -32.29
CA LEU A 25 -22.46 6.19 -30.95
C LEU A 25 -21.37 5.86 -29.89
N SER A 26 -20.64 4.79 -30.12
CA SER A 26 -19.54 4.40 -29.22
C SER A 26 -18.44 5.46 -29.15
N THR A 27 -18.03 5.99 -30.29
CA THR A 27 -17.03 7.05 -30.38
C THR A 27 -17.48 8.33 -29.66
N GLN A 28 -18.72 8.78 -29.88
CA GLN A 28 -19.24 9.97 -29.23
C GLN A 28 -19.35 9.81 -27.70
N ARG A 29 -19.81 8.67 -27.24
CA ARG A 29 -19.87 8.36 -25.80
C ARG A 29 -18.49 8.38 -25.15
N ARG A 30 -17.45 7.83 -25.80
CA ARG A 30 -16.04 7.93 -25.35
C ARG A 30 -15.59 9.39 -25.26
N GLU A 31 -15.84 10.20 -26.29
CA GLU A 31 -15.48 11.62 -26.28
C GLU A 31 -16.14 12.39 -25.12
N ASN A 32 -17.37 12.03 -24.77
CA ASN A 32 -18.04 12.64 -23.63
C ASN A 32 -17.37 12.27 -22.30
N ILE A 33 -16.95 11.01 -22.12
CA ILE A 33 -16.19 10.60 -20.92
C ILE A 33 -14.89 11.41 -20.78
N ILE A 34 -14.14 11.59 -21.87
CA ILE A 34 -12.89 12.34 -21.86
C ILE A 34 -13.10 13.80 -21.44
N LYS A 35 -14.23 14.40 -21.81
CA LYS A 35 -14.59 15.77 -21.38
C LYS A 35 -14.89 15.85 -19.88
N GLU A 36 -15.54 14.83 -19.33
CA GLU A 36 -15.91 14.76 -17.91
C GLU A 36 -14.73 14.37 -17.00
N TYR A 37 -13.80 13.54 -17.50
CA TYR A 37 -12.67 13.09 -16.72
C TYR A 37 -11.66 14.24 -16.50
N LYS A 38 -11.30 14.49 -15.25
CA LYS A 38 -10.42 15.61 -14.87
C LYS A 38 -8.94 15.27 -14.89
N GLY A 39 -8.58 13.98 -15.02
CA GLY A 39 -7.19 13.53 -15.12
C GLY A 39 -6.71 13.45 -16.56
N GLU A 40 -5.46 13.06 -16.73
CA GLU A 40 -4.88 12.79 -18.05
C GLU A 40 -5.28 11.40 -18.53
N ILE A 41 -5.75 11.29 -19.77
CA ILE A 41 -6.10 10.04 -20.43
C ILE A 41 -5.86 10.17 -21.94
N PHE A 42 -5.12 9.19 -22.48
CA PHE A 42 -4.90 9.11 -23.92
C PHE A 42 -6.15 8.59 -24.62
N ASN A 43 -6.65 9.35 -25.60
CA ASN A 43 -7.80 9.00 -26.42
C ASN A 43 -7.35 8.16 -27.63
N CYS A 44 -7.45 6.83 -27.52
CA CYS A 44 -7.18 5.95 -28.65
C CYS A 44 -8.13 6.23 -29.82
N GLN A 45 -7.59 6.51 -31.00
CA GLN A 45 -8.40 6.88 -32.15
C GLN A 45 -9.08 5.67 -32.80
N THR A 46 -8.45 4.51 -32.67
CA THR A 46 -9.00 3.25 -33.19
C THR A 46 -10.15 2.76 -32.31
N THR A 47 -11.39 2.74 -32.85
CA THR A 47 -12.51 2.02 -32.24
C THR A 47 -12.46 0.56 -32.69
N VAL A 48 -12.58 -0.37 -31.74
CA VAL A 48 -12.36 -1.81 -31.99
C VAL A 48 -13.67 -2.50 -32.35
N GLU A 49 -13.75 -3.01 -33.58
CA GLU A 49 -14.85 -3.84 -34.06
C GLU A 49 -14.42 -5.29 -34.33
N ASN A 50 -13.15 -5.51 -34.57
CA ASN A 50 -12.58 -6.82 -34.88
C ASN A 50 -11.14 -6.97 -34.36
N GLU A 51 -10.53 -8.14 -34.54
CA GLU A 51 -9.19 -8.44 -34.01
C GLU A 51 -8.07 -7.60 -34.66
N LYS A 52 -8.24 -7.13 -35.91
CA LYS A 52 -7.26 -6.26 -36.57
C LYS A 52 -7.28 -4.87 -35.93
N ASP A 53 -8.46 -4.36 -35.65
CA ASP A 53 -8.62 -3.09 -34.94
C ASP A 53 -8.06 -3.20 -33.53
N MET A 54 -8.28 -4.33 -32.84
CA MET A 54 -7.73 -4.59 -31.51
C MET A 54 -6.20 -4.52 -31.52
N LEU A 55 -5.53 -5.17 -32.46
CA LEU A 55 -4.07 -5.12 -32.58
C LEU A 55 -3.58 -3.69 -32.84
N LYS A 56 -4.29 -2.94 -33.69
CA LYS A 56 -3.97 -1.53 -33.98
C LYS A 56 -4.16 -0.64 -32.75
N ALA A 57 -5.28 -0.77 -32.04
CA ALA A 57 -5.55 0.00 -30.83
C ALA A 57 -4.53 -0.26 -29.73
N VAL A 58 -4.17 -1.54 -29.52
CA VAL A 58 -3.14 -1.91 -28.54
C VAL A 58 -1.76 -1.35 -28.93
N ALA A 59 -1.41 -1.34 -30.21
CA ALA A 59 -0.16 -0.72 -30.67
C ALA A 59 -0.18 0.80 -30.41
N GLU A 60 -1.29 1.47 -30.76
CA GLU A 60 -1.46 2.90 -30.57
C GLU A 60 -1.28 3.33 -29.11
N VAL A 61 -1.92 2.66 -28.14
CA VAL A 61 -1.79 2.98 -26.72
C VAL A 61 -0.39 2.67 -26.17
N LYS A 62 0.29 1.62 -26.69
CA LYS A 62 1.67 1.29 -26.31
C LYS A 62 2.65 2.34 -26.82
N GLU A 63 2.50 2.82 -28.03
CA GLU A 63 3.34 3.89 -28.62
C GLU A 63 3.23 5.19 -27.81
N GLN A 64 2.09 5.46 -27.19
CA GLN A 64 1.87 6.61 -26.32
C GLN A 64 2.40 6.38 -24.88
N GLY A 65 2.93 5.20 -24.58
CA GLY A 65 3.47 4.84 -23.29
C GLY A 65 2.39 4.61 -22.23
N CYS A 66 1.14 4.30 -22.60
CA CYS A 66 0.10 3.93 -21.66
C CYS A 66 0.49 2.62 -20.93
N ASN A 67 0.30 2.60 -19.63
CA ASN A 67 0.57 1.44 -18.77
C ASN A 67 -0.68 0.91 -18.03
N ALA A 68 -1.82 1.58 -18.20
CA ALA A 68 -3.14 1.13 -17.74
C ALA A 68 -4.20 1.51 -18.79
N LEU A 69 -5.23 0.68 -18.94
CA LEU A 69 -6.25 0.89 -19.97
C LEU A 69 -7.67 0.87 -19.41
N VAL A 70 -8.53 1.63 -20.07
CA VAL A 70 -9.98 1.56 -19.97
C VAL A 70 -10.52 1.03 -21.31
N VAL A 71 -11.16 -0.13 -21.30
CA VAL A 71 -11.94 -0.67 -22.40
C VAL A 71 -13.38 -0.27 -22.20
N PHE A 72 -13.87 0.60 -23.06
CA PHE A 72 -15.19 1.22 -22.95
C PHE A 72 -16.16 0.65 -23.96
N LEU A 73 -17.16 -0.08 -23.48
CA LEU A 73 -18.28 -0.57 -24.27
C LEU A 73 -19.28 0.56 -24.52
N GLY A 74 -19.08 1.31 -25.59
CA GLY A 74 -19.99 2.41 -25.96
C GLY A 74 -21.28 1.89 -26.60
N ASN A 75 -21.30 0.64 -27.08
CA ASN A 75 -22.45 -0.17 -27.44
C ASN A 75 -22.17 -1.64 -27.03
N PHE A 76 -22.90 -2.60 -27.58
CA PHE A 76 -22.81 -4.03 -27.23
C PHE A 76 -21.37 -4.57 -27.19
N GLY A 77 -20.52 -4.12 -28.10
CA GLY A 77 -19.12 -4.57 -28.19
C GLY A 77 -18.91 -5.93 -28.86
N PRO A 78 -17.71 -6.18 -29.42
CA PRO A 78 -17.33 -7.44 -30.04
C PRO A 78 -16.58 -8.33 -29.03
N GLU A 79 -17.21 -9.35 -28.50
CA GLU A 79 -16.76 -10.19 -27.37
C GLU A 79 -15.31 -10.68 -27.44
N THR A 80 -14.86 -11.13 -28.61
CA THR A 80 -13.48 -11.67 -28.78
C THR A 80 -12.44 -10.54 -28.78
N PRO A 81 -12.50 -9.53 -29.68
CA PRO A 81 -11.46 -8.52 -29.73
C PRO A 81 -11.39 -7.66 -28.45
N GLU A 82 -12.54 -7.29 -27.83
CA GLU A 82 -12.51 -6.48 -26.60
C GLU A 82 -11.82 -7.19 -25.44
N THR A 83 -12.06 -8.50 -25.25
CA THR A 83 -11.41 -9.28 -24.19
C THR A 83 -9.95 -9.58 -24.49
N LEU A 84 -9.59 -9.74 -25.77
CA LEU A 84 -8.20 -9.94 -26.18
C LEU A 84 -7.32 -8.70 -25.99
N ILE A 85 -7.89 -7.50 -25.78
CA ILE A 85 -7.14 -6.33 -25.34
C ILE A 85 -6.39 -6.67 -24.04
N ALA A 86 -7.07 -7.25 -23.03
CA ALA A 86 -6.45 -7.64 -21.77
C ALA A 86 -5.34 -8.69 -21.92
N LYS A 87 -5.40 -9.53 -22.95
CA LYS A 87 -4.34 -10.51 -23.23
C LYS A 87 -3.10 -9.89 -23.87
N ASN A 88 -3.30 -8.85 -24.69
CA ASN A 88 -2.24 -8.26 -25.53
C ASN A 88 -1.64 -6.98 -24.93
N PHE A 89 -2.19 -6.51 -23.82
CA PHE A 89 -1.69 -5.35 -23.08
C PHE A 89 -1.03 -5.77 -21.76
N ASP A 90 0.15 -5.26 -21.52
CA ASP A 90 0.96 -5.63 -20.34
C ASP A 90 0.75 -4.65 -19.16
N GLY A 91 -0.48 -4.53 -18.70
CA GLY A 91 -0.88 -3.65 -17.61
C GLY A 91 -2.30 -3.94 -17.14
N PRO A 92 -2.77 -3.27 -16.08
CA PRO A 92 -4.14 -3.40 -15.62
C PRO A 92 -5.12 -2.82 -16.65
N VAL A 93 -6.23 -3.53 -16.86
CA VAL A 93 -7.28 -3.16 -17.79
C VAL A 93 -8.62 -3.10 -17.07
N MET A 94 -9.29 -1.95 -17.14
CA MET A 94 -10.64 -1.73 -16.66
C MET A 94 -11.64 -1.96 -17.80
N PHE A 95 -12.76 -2.62 -17.50
CA PHE A 95 -13.90 -2.77 -18.42
C PHE A 95 -15.11 -2.04 -17.86
N VAL A 96 -15.72 -1.20 -18.67
CA VAL A 96 -16.88 -0.37 -18.29
C VAL A 96 -17.76 -0.08 -19.49
N ALA A 97 -19.07 0.04 -19.27
CA ALA A 97 -20.06 0.18 -20.32
C ALA A 97 -20.87 1.50 -20.20
N ALA A 98 -21.41 1.95 -21.32
CA ALA A 98 -22.27 3.10 -21.35
C ALA A 98 -23.68 2.78 -20.81
N ALA A 99 -24.25 3.69 -20.04
CA ALA A 99 -25.68 3.74 -19.81
C ALA A 99 -26.40 4.27 -21.06
N GLU A 100 -27.62 3.81 -21.29
CA GLU A 100 -28.49 4.41 -22.34
C GLU A 100 -28.96 5.80 -21.90
N GLY A 101 -28.95 6.73 -22.82
CA GLY A 101 -29.46 8.08 -22.63
C GLY A 101 -30.93 8.26 -23.05
N ASP A 102 -31.46 9.45 -22.83
CA ASP A 102 -32.80 9.80 -23.22
C ASP A 102 -32.98 9.68 -24.74
N GLY A 103 -33.96 8.89 -25.21
CA GLY A 103 -34.24 8.65 -26.61
C GLY A 103 -33.42 7.57 -27.29
N ASP A 104 -32.32 7.06 -26.67
CA ASP A 104 -31.50 6.02 -27.26
C ASP A 104 -32.28 4.72 -27.55
N MET A 105 -33.29 4.41 -26.73
CA MET A 105 -34.14 3.23 -26.92
C MET A 105 -35.09 3.32 -28.13
N ILE A 106 -35.26 4.51 -28.70
CA ILE A 106 -36.15 4.77 -29.87
C ILE A 106 -35.33 4.88 -31.15
N ASN A 107 -34.17 5.57 -31.11
CA ASN A 107 -33.41 5.96 -32.30
C ASN A 107 -32.17 5.06 -32.57
N GLY A 108 -32.12 3.92 -31.98
CA GLY A 108 -30.97 3.02 -32.07
C GLY A 108 -30.26 2.94 -30.74
N ARG A 109 -30.45 1.85 -30.06
CA ARG A 109 -29.88 1.55 -28.73
C ARG A 109 -28.48 1.01 -28.86
N GLY A 110 -27.69 1.17 -27.79
CA GLY A 110 -26.31 0.66 -27.75
C GLY A 110 -26.20 -0.74 -27.18
N ASP A 111 -27.12 -1.17 -26.32
CA ASP A 111 -27.14 -2.47 -25.63
C ASP A 111 -25.83 -2.77 -24.84
N ALA A 112 -25.11 -1.73 -24.38
CA ALA A 112 -23.82 -1.91 -23.69
C ALA A 112 -23.96 -2.63 -22.34
N TYR A 113 -25.09 -2.51 -21.66
CA TYR A 113 -25.41 -3.28 -20.44
C TYR A 113 -25.37 -4.80 -20.72
N CYS A 114 -26.01 -5.25 -21.78
CA CYS A 114 -25.99 -6.64 -22.22
C CYS A 114 -24.57 -7.05 -22.69
N GLY A 115 -23.88 -6.18 -23.42
CA GLY A 115 -22.51 -6.38 -23.87
C GLY A 115 -21.54 -6.59 -22.70
N MET A 116 -21.69 -5.85 -21.60
CA MET A 116 -20.85 -6.00 -20.41
C MET A 116 -20.97 -7.38 -19.76
N LEU A 117 -22.15 -8.01 -19.75
CA LEU A 117 -22.35 -9.37 -19.28
C LEU A 117 -21.56 -10.36 -20.15
N ASN A 118 -21.62 -10.21 -21.47
CA ASN A 118 -20.89 -11.07 -22.40
C ASN A 118 -19.38 -10.83 -22.32
N CYS A 119 -18.94 -9.60 -22.17
CA CYS A 119 -17.53 -9.26 -21.94
C CYS A 119 -17.00 -9.99 -20.69
N SER A 120 -17.69 -9.86 -19.56
CA SER A 120 -17.29 -10.50 -18.31
C SER A 120 -17.27 -12.03 -18.40
N TYR A 121 -18.26 -12.63 -19.08
CA TYR A 121 -18.29 -14.07 -19.36
C TYR A 121 -17.08 -14.51 -20.18
N ASN A 122 -16.75 -13.77 -21.23
CA ASN A 122 -15.61 -14.09 -22.10
C ASN A 122 -14.25 -13.89 -21.41
N LEU A 123 -14.10 -12.89 -20.54
CA LEU A 123 -12.91 -12.74 -19.68
C LEU A 123 -12.73 -13.99 -18.81
N GLY A 124 -13.82 -14.45 -18.16
CA GLY A 124 -13.81 -15.67 -17.35
C GLY A 124 -13.44 -16.92 -18.13
N MET A 125 -14.05 -17.13 -19.29
CA MET A 125 -13.76 -18.28 -20.18
C MET A 125 -12.30 -18.33 -20.64
N ARG A 126 -11.66 -17.17 -20.78
CA ARG A 126 -10.25 -17.06 -21.20
C ARG A 126 -9.27 -16.96 -20.04
N HIS A 127 -9.75 -17.00 -18.80
CA HIS A 127 -8.95 -16.78 -17.59
C HIS A 127 -8.15 -15.46 -17.62
N LEU A 128 -8.74 -14.41 -18.21
CA LEU A 128 -8.14 -13.08 -18.30
C LEU A 128 -8.57 -12.23 -17.10
N LYS A 129 -7.63 -11.48 -16.53
CA LYS A 129 -7.92 -10.51 -15.46
C LYS A 129 -8.39 -9.20 -16.08
N GLY A 130 -9.44 -8.62 -15.49
CA GLY A 130 -9.93 -7.29 -15.79
C GLY A 130 -10.49 -6.66 -14.52
N TYR A 131 -10.28 -5.37 -14.34
CA TYR A 131 -10.97 -4.62 -13.30
C TYR A 131 -12.37 -4.27 -13.79
N ILE A 132 -13.36 -4.64 -13.02
CA ILE A 132 -14.77 -4.32 -13.29
C ILE A 132 -15.28 -3.58 -12.06
N PRO A 133 -15.71 -2.29 -12.19
CA PRO A 133 -16.29 -1.52 -11.09
C PRO A 133 -17.49 -2.21 -10.45
N GLU A 134 -17.84 -1.81 -9.22
CA GLU A 134 -18.98 -2.37 -8.48
C GLU A 134 -20.30 -2.32 -9.28
N TYR A 135 -20.53 -1.23 -10.00
CA TYR A 135 -21.56 -1.13 -11.02
C TYR A 135 -20.94 -0.58 -12.31
N PRO A 136 -20.65 -1.44 -13.32
CA PRO A 136 -19.80 -1.10 -14.45
C PRO A 136 -20.53 -0.41 -15.61
N VAL A 137 -21.70 0.18 -15.39
CA VAL A 137 -22.51 0.84 -16.42
C VAL A 137 -22.84 2.24 -15.95
N GLY A 138 -22.56 3.25 -16.77
CA GLY A 138 -22.78 4.64 -16.35
C GLY A 138 -22.86 5.65 -17.47
N THR A 139 -23.34 6.83 -17.12
CA THR A 139 -23.23 8.05 -17.91
C THR A 139 -21.75 8.45 -18.05
N ALA A 140 -21.44 9.41 -18.88
CA ALA A 140 -20.08 9.91 -19.05
C ALA A 140 -19.47 10.39 -17.72
N GLU A 141 -20.23 11.09 -16.88
CA GLU A 141 -19.80 11.57 -15.57
C GLU A 141 -19.54 10.41 -14.59
N GLU A 142 -20.43 9.41 -14.54
CA GLU A 142 -20.28 8.25 -13.68
C GLU A 142 -19.08 7.39 -14.09
N VAL A 143 -18.88 7.17 -15.39
CA VAL A 143 -17.70 6.45 -15.90
C VAL A 143 -16.41 7.22 -15.59
N ALA A 144 -16.41 8.55 -15.71
CA ALA A 144 -15.26 9.36 -15.32
C ALA A 144 -14.90 9.19 -13.83
N LYS A 145 -15.87 9.06 -12.92
CA LYS A 145 -15.65 8.73 -11.50
C LYS A 145 -15.09 7.32 -11.33
N MET A 146 -15.63 6.33 -12.07
CA MET A 146 -15.11 4.96 -12.04
C MET A 146 -13.65 4.89 -12.51
N ILE A 147 -13.27 5.69 -13.51
CA ILE A 147 -11.89 5.81 -14.00
C ILE A 147 -11.00 6.41 -12.88
N ALA A 148 -11.47 7.45 -12.19
CA ALA A 148 -10.74 8.03 -11.07
C ALA A 148 -10.50 7.00 -9.93
N ASP A 149 -11.49 6.17 -9.61
CA ASP A 149 -11.37 5.07 -8.63
C ASP A 149 -10.40 3.96 -9.11
N PHE A 150 -10.29 3.74 -10.42
CA PHE A 150 -9.38 2.74 -11.00
C PHE A 150 -7.91 3.16 -10.93
N VAL A 151 -7.58 4.44 -10.99
CA VAL A 151 -6.20 4.93 -11.00
C VAL A 151 -5.38 4.40 -9.82
N PRO A 152 -5.81 4.51 -8.55
CA PRO A 152 -5.06 3.97 -7.43
C PRO A 152 -4.97 2.43 -7.46
N VAL A 153 -5.99 1.74 -7.95
CA VAL A 153 -5.96 0.27 -8.15
C VAL A 153 -4.88 -0.09 -9.17
N ALA A 154 -4.86 0.60 -10.31
CA ALA A 154 -3.86 0.42 -11.37
C ALA A 154 -2.44 0.70 -10.86
N ARG A 155 -2.27 1.74 -10.03
CA ARG A 155 -0.98 2.09 -9.44
C ARG A 155 -0.43 0.97 -8.57
N VAL A 156 -1.24 0.36 -7.71
CA VAL A 156 -0.80 -0.79 -6.90
C VAL A 156 -0.39 -1.98 -7.77
N ILE A 157 -1.19 -2.31 -8.78
CA ILE A 157 -0.91 -3.46 -9.67
C ILE A 157 0.41 -3.25 -10.43
N LEU A 158 0.64 -2.04 -10.97
CA LEU A 158 1.89 -1.67 -11.63
C LEU A 158 3.07 -1.70 -10.65
N GLY A 159 2.84 -1.23 -9.43
CA GLY A 159 3.83 -1.24 -8.36
C GLY A 159 4.30 -2.64 -8.04
N LEU A 160 3.37 -3.55 -7.74
CA LEU A 160 3.69 -4.94 -7.42
C LEU A 160 4.47 -5.63 -8.54
N LYS A 161 4.10 -5.41 -9.79
CA LYS A 161 4.80 -5.95 -10.95
C LYS A 161 6.24 -5.47 -11.06
N GLY A 162 6.53 -4.25 -10.61
CA GLY A 162 7.86 -3.64 -10.61
C GLY A 162 8.63 -3.76 -9.30
N LEU A 163 8.08 -4.38 -8.25
CA LEU A 163 8.65 -4.41 -6.91
C LEU A 163 9.70 -5.50 -6.73
N LYS A 164 10.78 -5.15 -6.04
CA LYS A 164 11.70 -6.06 -5.37
C LYS A 164 11.76 -5.74 -3.88
N ILE A 165 11.61 -6.74 -3.02
CA ILE A 165 11.84 -6.62 -1.59
C ILE A 165 13.26 -7.11 -1.29
N ILE A 166 14.07 -6.28 -0.65
CA ILE A 166 15.45 -6.58 -0.27
C ILE A 166 15.48 -6.75 1.24
N THR A 167 15.98 -7.89 1.71
CA THR A 167 16.03 -8.18 3.14
C THR A 167 17.47 -8.23 3.66
N PHE A 168 17.63 -7.87 4.93
CA PHE A 168 18.87 -8.06 5.69
C PHE A 168 18.57 -8.90 6.94
N GLY A 169 18.53 -10.21 6.73
CA GLY A 169 18.03 -11.17 7.71
C GLY A 169 19.02 -12.23 8.17
N PRO A 170 18.50 -13.32 8.69
CA PRO A 170 17.07 -13.66 8.88
C PRO A 170 16.37 -12.82 9.96
N ARG A 171 15.04 -13.00 10.09
CA ARG A 171 14.28 -12.41 11.20
C ARG A 171 14.95 -12.72 12.55
N PRO A 172 14.73 -11.87 13.58
CA PRO A 172 15.37 -12.08 14.88
C PRO A 172 14.93 -13.40 15.54
N GLN A 173 15.88 -14.26 15.90
CA GLN A 173 15.65 -15.47 16.70
C GLN A 173 14.37 -16.25 16.33
N ASP A 174 13.44 -16.45 17.29
CA ASP A 174 12.16 -17.14 17.15
C ASP A 174 10.98 -16.19 16.85
N PHE A 175 11.26 -15.02 16.26
CA PHE A 175 10.23 -14.03 15.91
C PHE A 175 9.42 -14.47 14.66
N PHE A 176 8.75 -15.62 14.77
CA PHE A 176 8.04 -16.26 13.66
C PHE A 176 6.78 -15.51 13.20
N ALA A 177 6.37 -14.47 13.91
CA ALA A 177 5.36 -13.52 13.43
C ALA A 177 5.73 -12.91 12.05
N CYS A 178 7.04 -12.80 11.78
CA CYS A 178 7.58 -12.32 10.49
C CYS A 178 7.95 -13.45 9.54
N ASN A 179 7.28 -14.62 9.62
CA ASN A 179 7.48 -15.70 8.66
C ASN A 179 6.95 -15.33 7.28
N ALA A 180 7.76 -15.53 6.24
CA ALA A 180 7.47 -15.08 4.88
C ALA A 180 7.63 -16.20 3.85
N PRO A 181 6.57 -16.96 3.54
CA PRO A 181 6.59 -17.90 2.42
C PRO A 181 6.79 -17.17 1.09
N ILE A 182 7.87 -17.45 0.37
CA ILE A 182 8.28 -16.76 -0.86
C ILE A 182 7.27 -16.98 -2.00
N LYS A 183 6.62 -18.14 -2.04
CA LYS A 183 5.65 -18.50 -3.09
C LYS A 183 4.59 -17.42 -3.30
N GLY A 184 4.02 -16.89 -2.20
CA GLY A 184 2.99 -15.85 -2.30
C GLY A 184 3.49 -14.53 -2.90
N LEU A 185 4.77 -14.20 -2.74
CA LEU A 185 5.37 -13.04 -3.39
C LEU A 185 5.44 -13.23 -4.90
N TYR A 186 5.90 -14.39 -5.36
CA TYR A 186 5.98 -14.70 -6.79
C TYR A 186 4.60 -14.76 -7.46
N GLU A 187 3.56 -15.21 -6.76
CA GLU A 187 2.18 -15.18 -7.26
C GLU A 187 1.67 -13.74 -7.50
N LEU A 188 2.22 -12.78 -6.76
CA LEU A 188 1.94 -11.34 -6.93
C LEU A 188 2.86 -10.67 -7.97
N GLY A 189 3.87 -11.38 -8.48
CA GLY A 189 4.89 -10.85 -9.39
C GLY A 189 6.01 -10.08 -8.68
N VAL A 190 6.10 -10.18 -7.35
CA VAL A 190 7.11 -9.50 -6.52
C VAL A 190 8.35 -10.36 -6.42
N GLU A 191 9.53 -9.75 -6.62
CA GLU A 191 10.83 -10.40 -6.41
C GLU A 191 11.33 -10.16 -4.98
N ILE A 192 12.16 -11.09 -4.51
CA ILE A 192 12.84 -10.97 -3.22
C ILE A 192 14.33 -11.24 -3.38
N GLU A 193 15.13 -10.52 -2.61
CA GLU A 193 16.57 -10.74 -2.47
C GLU A 193 16.90 -10.82 -0.97
N GLU A 194 17.46 -11.95 -0.55
CA GLU A 194 17.78 -12.21 0.85
C GLU A 194 19.29 -12.08 1.09
N ASN A 195 19.65 -11.11 1.94
CA ASN A 195 21.02 -10.82 2.35
C ASN A 195 21.15 -10.99 3.88
N SER A 196 22.37 -11.08 4.37
CA SER A 196 22.65 -11.09 5.81
C SER A 196 22.95 -9.68 6.33
N GLU A 197 22.84 -9.49 7.65
CA GLU A 197 23.33 -8.28 8.29
C GLU A 197 24.85 -8.09 8.12
N LEU A 198 25.60 -9.19 7.88
CA LEU A 198 27.04 -9.10 7.62
C LEU A 198 27.32 -8.43 6.28
N ASP A 199 26.54 -8.74 5.24
CA ASP A 199 26.65 -8.09 3.92
C ASP A 199 26.37 -6.59 4.06
N LEU A 200 25.31 -6.22 4.80
CA LEU A 200 24.99 -4.84 5.10
C LEU A 200 26.11 -4.13 5.87
N LEU A 201 26.72 -4.80 6.86
CA LEU A 201 27.82 -4.22 7.64
C LEU A 201 29.08 -3.98 6.80
N VAL A 202 29.37 -4.87 5.85
CA VAL A 202 30.48 -4.67 4.89
C VAL A 202 30.23 -3.46 4.03
N ALA A 203 29.07 -3.38 3.41
CA ALA A 203 28.68 -2.21 2.58
C ALA A 203 28.68 -0.91 3.40
N TYR A 204 28.16 -0.93 4.63
CA TYR A 204 28.20 0.22 5.52
C TYR A 204 29.62 0.72 5.77
N LYS A 205 30.59 -0.17 6.01
CA LYS A 205 32.00 0.21 6.22
C LYS A 205 32.64 0.80 4.97
N GLU A 206 32.25 0.38 3.79
CA GLU A 206 32.71 0.91 2.52
C GLU A 206 32.27 2.37 2.31
N HIS A 207 31.11 2.77 2.86
CA HIS A 207 30.60 4.14 2.83
C HIS A 207 31.19 5.08 3.89
N ALA A 208 32.18 4.67 4.69
CA ALA A 208 32.70 5.46 5.82
C ALA A 208 33.21 6.86 5.46
N ASN A 209 33.69 7.05 4.23
CA ASN A 209 34.21 8.33 3.73
C ASN A 209 33.42 8.85 2.51
N ASP A 210 32.16 8.47 2.39
CA ASP A 210 31.32 8.94 1.28
C ASP A 210 31.17 10.48 1.34
N PRO A 211 31.50 11.20 0.25
CA PRO A 211 31.45 12.67 0.22
C PRO A 211 30.05 13.26 0.40
N ARG A 212 28.98 12.46 0.23
CA ARG A 212 27.58 12.87 0.41
C ARG A 212 27.13 12.91 1.88
N ILE A 213 27.92 12.34 2.81
CA ILE A 213 27.55 12.26 4.23
C ILE A 213 27.23 13.65 4.82
N ASP A 214 28.03 14.66 4.51
CA ASP A 214 27.83 16.00 5.07
C ASP A 214 26.52 16.65 4.58
N GLU A 215 26.12 16.40 3.34
CA GLU A 215 24.85 16.86 2.78
C GLU A 215 23.66 16.18 3.50
N VAL A 216 23.72 14.86 3.68
CA VAL A 216 22.68 14.10 4.39
C VAL A 216 22.60 14.53 5.86
N CYS A 217 23.72 14.77 6.53
CA CYS A 217 23.74 15.30 7.90
C CYS A 217 23.04 16.67 8.00
N ALA A 218 23.30 17.57 7.04
CA ALA A 218 22.66 18.87 6.99
C ALA A 218 21.13 18.77 6.77
N ASP A 219 20.70 17.83 5.93
CA ASP A 219 19.28 17.54 5.71
C ASP A 219 18.61 16.95 6.96
N MET A 220 19.28 16.01 7.66
CA MET A 220 18.82 15.49 8.95
C MET A 220 18.66 16.59 10.01
N ALA A 221 19.64 17.48 10.10
CA ALA A 221 19.60 18.59 11.05
C ALA A 221 18.42 19.54 10.77
N LYS A 222 18.17 19.83 9.50
CA LYS A 222 17.04 20.65 9.06
C LYS A 222 15.70 19.97 9.36
N GLU A 223 15.59 18.66 9.13
CA GLU A 223 14.39 17.88 9.33
C GLU A 223 13.99 17.76 10.81
N MET A 224 14.98 17.53 11.68
CA MET A 224 14.75 17.34 13.10
C MET A 224 14.80 18.63 13.90
N GLY A 225 15.55 19.64 13.46
CA GLY A 225 15.74 20.89 14.18
C GLY A 225 16.17 20.65 15.64
N GLU A 226 15.48 21.25 16.60
CA GLU A 226 15.76 21.10 18.02
C GLU A 226 15.43 19.68 18.58
N GLY A 227 14.80 18.84 17.78
CA GLY A 227 14.50 17.43 18.14
C GLY A 227 15.71 16.49 18.08
N CYS A 228 16.84 16.90 17.51
CA CYS A 228 18.02 16.06 17.40
C CYS A 228 18.84 16.08 18.71
N TYR A 229 18.77 15.00 19.48
CA TYR A 229 19.51 14.88 20.75
C TYR A 229 20.91 14.31 20.60
N TYR A 230 21.22 13.63 19.49
CA TYR A 230 22.47 12.93 19.27
C TYR A 230 23.12 13.33 17.94
N PRO A 231 23.50 14.61 17.78
CA PRO A 231 24.10 15.07 16.51
C PRO A 231 25.41 14.36 16.17
N ASP A 232 26.14 13.83 17.16
CA ASP A 232 27.35 13.01 16.99
C ASP A 232 27.07 11.69 16.24
N LEU A 233 25.83 11.21 16.24
CA LEU A 233 25.41 10.04 15.48
C LEU A 233 25.00 10.35 14.04
N SER A 234 24.74 11.62 13.71
CA SER A 234 24.24 12.00 12.38
C SER A 234 25.12 11.48 11.24
N ARG A 235 26.42 11.51 11.39
CA ARG A 235 27.34 10.96 10.38
C ARG A 235 27.17 9.46 10.16
N ARG A 236 26.98 8.69 11.22
CA ARG A 236 26.77 7.23 11.14
C ARG A 236 25.41 6.91 10.51
N MET A 237 24.39 7.64 10.92
CA MET A 237 23.04 7.52 10.34
C MET A 237 23.01 7.93 8.87
N ALA A 238 23.68 9.01 8.51
CA ALA A 238 23.83 9.45 7.10
C ALA A 238 24.59 8.43 6.25
N GLN A 239 25.67 7.87 6.78
CA GLN A 239 26.41 6.77 6.14
C GLN A 239 25.49 5.57 5.90
N PHE A 240 24.65 5.20 6.87
CA PHE A 240 23.73 4.09 6.74
C PHE A 240 22.61 4.36 5.72
N GLU A 241 22.03 5.57 5.71
CA GLU A 241 21.06 5.96 4.71
C GLU A 241 21.63 5.84 3.29
N LEU A 242 22.84 6.35 3.06
CA LEU A 242 23.53 6.23 1.77
C LEU A 242 23.79 4.78 1.39
N THR A 243 24.19 3.95 2.35
CA THR A 243 24.39 2.51 2.14
C THR A 243 23.13 1.85 1.60
N LEU A 244 21.96 2.10 2.24
CA LEU A 244 20.69 1.52 1.79
C LEU A 244 20.25 2.06 0.43
N LEU A 245 20.44 3.35 0.17
CA LEU A 245 20.07 3.95 -1.12
C LEU A 245 20.91 3.39 -2.27
N ASP A 246 22.23 3.29 -2.08
CA ASP A 246 23.13 2.74 -3.09
C ASP A 246 22.90 1.21 -3.27
N TRP A 247 22.59 0.50 -2.18
CA TRP A 247 22.22 -0.91 -2.26
C TRP A 247 20.95 -1.10 -3.08
N ALA A 248 19.91 -0.29 -2.82
CA ALA A 248 18.68 -0.32 -3.61
C ALA A 248 18.96 -0.16 -5.10
N GLU A 249 19.76 0.84 -5.47
CA GLU A 249 20.07 1.13 -6.87
C GLU A 249 20.90 0.01 -7.52
N ALA A 250 21.87 -0.54 -6.81
CA ALA A 250 22.74 -1.60 -7.32
C ALA A 250 22.01 -2.96 -7.45
N HIS A 251 21.03 -3.23 -6.57
CA HIS A 251 20.40 -4.54 -6.42
C HIS A 251 18.96 -4.63 -6.94
N LYS A 252 18.31 -3.52 -7.31
CA LYS A 252 16.94 -3.58 -7.88
C LYS A 252 16.84 -4.44 -9.16
N GLY A 253 17.94 -4.62 -9.89
CA GLY A 253 18.01 -5.47 -11.07
C GLY A 253 17.10 -4.99 -12.19
N SER A 254 16.22 -5.85 -12.69
CA SER A 254 15.22 -5.52 -13.72
C SER A 254 13.96 -4.84 -13.14
N ARG A 255 13.88 -4.67 -11.82
CA ARG A 255 12.73 -4.04 -11.15
C ARG A 255 12.92 -2.53 -11.09
N GLN A 256 11.81 -1.84 -10.88
CA GLN A 256 11.79 -0.36 -10.85
C GLN A 256 11.67 0.16 -9.43
N TYR A 257 11.05 -0.61 -8.55
CA TYR A 257 10.68 -0.22 -7.19
C TYR A 257 11.29 -1.16 -6.17
N VAL A 258 11.58 -0.61 -4.98
CA VAL A 258 12.24 -1.34 -3.90
C VAL A 258 11.52 -1.09 -2.59
N ALA A 259 11.43 -2.11 -1.75
CA ALA A 259 11.13 -2.01 -0.34
C ALA A 259 12.18 -2.83 0.44
N PHE A 260 12.49 -2.41 1.66
CA PHE A 260 13.40 -3.14 2.52
C PHE A 260 12.67 -3.86 3.65
N ALA A 261 13.29 -4.93 4.14
CA ALA A 261 12.95 -5.53 5.41
C ALA A 261 14.28 -5.80 6.17
N ASP A 262 14.52 -5.02 7.22
CA ASP A 262 15.72 -5.09 8.03
C ASP A 262 15.39 -5.46 9.49
N LYS A 263 16.37 -5.45 10.38
CA LYS A 263 16.14 -5.63 11.81
C LYS A 263 17.10 -4.80 12.64
N CYS A 264 16.63 -4.34 13.80
CA CYS A 264 17.43 -3.59 14.74
C CYS A 264 18.03 -4.44 15.87
N TRP A 265 17.61 -5.71 16.01
CA TRP A 265 18.06 -6.58 17.08
C TRP A 265 18.28 -8.03 16.61
N PRO A 266 19.09 -8.86 17.32
CA PRO A 266 19.79 -8.51 18.57
C PRO A 266 21.17 -7.88 18.37
N ALA A 267 21.78 -7.94 17.17
CA ALA A 267 23.18 -7.61 16.96
C ALA A 267 23.44 -6.20 16.42
N PHE A 268 22.48 -5.61 15.75
CA PHE A 268 22.66 -4.36 15.00
C PHE A 268 23.28 -3.22 15.85
N PRO A 269 22.73 -2.85 17.05
CA PRO A 269 23.25 -1.72 17.79
C PRO A 269 24.71 -1.92 18.24
N SER A 270 25.08 -3.15 18.62
CA SER A 270 26.45 -3.46 19.05
C SER A 270 27.46 -3.42 17.91
N GLN A 271 27.04 -3.63 16.67
CA GLN A 271 27.90 -3.65 15.49
C GLN A 271 27.96 -2.29 14.77
N PHE A 272 26.84 -1.59 14.66
CA PHE A 272 26.74 -0.30 13.99
C PHE A 272 26.90 0.88 14.95
N GLY A 273 26.63 0.66 16.25
CA GLY A 273 26.74 1.68 17.31
C GLY A 273 25.57 2.65 17.39
N PHE A 274 24.42 2.29 16.79
CA PHE A 274 23.15 3.03 16.83
C PHE A 274 21.99 2.13 16.43
N GLU A 275 20.74 2.62 16.59
CA GLU A 275 19.52 1.98 16.07
C GLU A 275 19.13 2.54 14.70
N PRO A 276 18.68 1.73 13.75
CA PRO A 276 18.37 2.16 12.40
C PRO A 276 17.04 2.93 12.28
N CYS A 277 16.22 2.95 13.31
CA CYS A 277 14.81 3.37 13.27
C CYS A 277 14.59 4.75 12.63
N TYR A 278 15.39 5.77 13.00
CA TYR A 278 15.26 7.10 12.40
C TYR A 278 15.62 7.10 10.91
N VAL A 279 16.64 6.33 10.51
CA VAL A 279 16.97 6.22 9.09
C VAL A 279 15.85 5.53 8.33
N ASN A 280 15.28 4.45 8.87
CA ASN A 280 14.13 3.78 8.29
C ASN A 280 12.93 4.73 8.15
N SER A 281 12.62 5.51 9.20
CA SER A 281 11.61 6.57 9.17
C SER A 281 11.83 7.57 8.02
N ARG A 282 13.08 7.98 7.78
CA ARG A 282 13.44 8.88 6.68
C ARG A 282 13.23 8.25 5.31
N LEU A 283 13.61 6.99 5.13
CA LEU A 283 13.40 6.26 3.87
C LEU A 283 11.91 6.10 3.57
N VAL A 284 11.11 5.70 4.55
CA VAL A 284 9.65 5.60 4.40
C VAL A 284 9.03 6.96 4.04
N SER A 285 9.46 8.06 4.70
CA SER A 285 9.01 9.42 4.37
C SER A 285 9.37 9.84 2.94
N ARG A 286 10.35 9.18 2.32
CA ARG A 286 10.81 9.40 0.95
C ARG A 286 10.29 8.38 -0.05
N GLY A 287 9.32 7.57 0.36
CA GLY A 287 8.64 6.61 -0.48
C GLY A 287 9.36 5.26 -0.62
N ILE A 288 10.29 4.92 0.27
CA ILE A 288 10.94 3.60 0.32
C ILE A 288 10.55 2.91 1.62
N PRO A 289 9.58 1.98 1.61
CA PRO A 289 9.20 1.23 2.80
C PRO A 289 10.37 0.45 3.39
N VAL A 290 10.46 0.45 4.73
CA VAL A 290 11.45 -0.34 5.48
C VAL A 290 10.75 -0.99 6.67
N ALA A 291 10.38 -2.25 6.50
CA ALA A 291 9.75 -3.01 7.58
C ALA A 291 10.79 -3.57 8.56
N CYS A 292 10.58 -3.33 9.84
CA CYS A 292 11.44 -3.87 10.89
C CYS A 292 11.26 -5.39 11.05
N GLU A 293 12.25 -6.04 11.73
CA GLU A 293 12.24 -7.46 12.11
C GLU A 293 12.15 -8.43 10.93
N VAL A 294 12.61 -7.92 9.76
CA VAL A 294 12.59 -8.66 8.49
C VAL A 294 11.17 -9.12 8.13
N ASP A 295 10.18 -8.26 8.43
CA ASP A 295 8.78 -8.53 8.07
C ASP A 295 8.54 -8.25 6.58
N VAL A 296 8.83 -9.24 5.75
CA VAL A 296 8.68 -9.15 4.28
C VAL A 296 7.24 -8.83 3.87
N TYR A 297 6.25 -9.45 4.51
CA TYR A 297 4.83 -9.14 4.23
C TYR A 297 4.38 -7.81 4.84
N GLY A 298 5.10 -7.32 5.87
CA GLY A 298 4.99 -5.94 6.35
C GLY A 298 5.44 -4.96 5.29
N ALA A 299 6.65 -5.13 4.74
CA ALA A 299 7.18 -4.30 3.65
C ALA A 299 6.30 -4.33 2.40
N LEU A 300 5.77 -5.51 2.03
CA LEU A 300 4.79 -5.66 0.96
C LEU A 300 3.52 -4.86 1.22
N SER A 301 2.99 -4.95 2.45
CA SER A 301 1.77 -4.23 2.84
C SER A 301 2.01 -2.72 2.83
N GLU A 302 3.11 -2.24 3.40
CA GLU A 302 3.48 -0.82 3.32
C GLU A 302 3.55 -0.33 1.87
N TYR A 303 4.20 -1.08 0.98
CA TYR A 303 4.31 -0.70 -0.43
C TYR A 303 2.96 -0.64 -1.13
N ILE A 304 2.08 -1.61 -0.87
CA ILE A 304 0.70 -1.63 -1.40
C ILE A 304 -0.06 -0.38 -0.97
N GLY A 305 -0.03 -0.05 0.30
CA GLY A 305 -0.74 1.12 0.82
C GLY A 305 -0.17 2.45 0.34
N MET A 306 1.15 2.53 0.22
CA MET A 306 1.81 3.70 -0.35
C MET A 306 1.37 3.94 -1.80
N CYS A 307 1.28 2.88 -2.61
CA CYS A 307 0.74 2.98 -3.97
C CYS A 307 -0.77 3.30 -3.97
N ALA A 308 -1.55 2.78 -3.01
CA ALA A 308 -2.98 3.03 -2.92
C ALA A 308 -3.30 4.47 -2.52
N SER A 309 -2.57 5.02 -1.53
CA SER A 309 -2.79 6.36 -0.99
C SER A 309 -2.05 7.47 -1.74
N ASP A 310 -1.02 7.13 -2.51
CA ASP A 310 -0.04 8.09 -3.08
C ASP A 310 0.63 8.93 -1.99
N ASP A 311 0.81 8.35 -0.81
CA ASP A 311 1.36 9.00 0.39
C ASP A 311 2.19 7.99 1.18
N THR A 312 2.92 8.47 2.19
CA THR A 312 3.70 7.62 3.08
C THR A 312 2.80 6.78 4.00
N VAL A 313 3.34 5.67 4.45
CA VAL A 313 2.69 4.66 5.29
C VAL A 313 3.57 4.32 6.49
N THR A 314 3.10 3.48 7.39
CA THR A 314 3.95 2.91 8.45
C THR A 314 3.55 1.48 8.77
N LEU A 315 4.49 0.70 9.30
CA LEU A 315 4.23 -0.59 9.92
C LEU A 315 4.17 -0.40 11.43
N LEU A 316 3.14 -0.92 12.09
CA LEU A 316 2.95 -0.80 13.53
C LEU A 316 2.53 -2.11 14.16
N ASP A 317 2.90 -2.27 15.44
CA ASP A 317 2.31 -3.28 16.31
C ASP A 317 0.92 -2.88 16.75
N ILE A 318 -0.02 -3.81 16.78
CA ILE A 318 -1.18 -3.73 17.66
C ILE A 318 -0.64 -4.02 19.07
N ASN A 319 -0.10 -2.99 19.72
CA ASN A 319 0.79 -3.16 20.85
C ASN A 319 0.05 -3.39 22.16
N ASN A 320 -0.75 -2.43 22.58
CA ASN A 320 -1.41 -2.45 23.87
C ASN A 320 -2.89 -2.03 23.79
N SER A 321 -3.68 -2.48 24.74
CA SER A 321 -4.95 -1.83 25.03
C SER A 321 -4.69 -0.42 25.59
N VAL A 322 -5.55 0.53 25.28
CA VAL A 322 -5.47 1.88 25.86
C VAL A 322 -5.66 1.80 27.38
N PRO A 323 -4.75 2.37 28.20
CA PRO A 323 -4.91 2.43 29.65
C PRO A 323 -6.22 3.13 30.03
N ARG A 324 -6.93 2.53 30.98
CA ARG A 324 -8.27 3.04 31.39
C ARG A 324 -8.26 4.50 31.80
N TYR A 325 -7.21 4.98 32.48
CA TYR A 325 -7.11 6.39 32.89
C TYR A 325 -7.00 7.33 31.69
N ILE A 326 -6.27 6.96 30.63
CA ILE A 326 -6.21 7.76 29.38
C ILE A 326 -7.59 7.78 28.73
N TYR A 327 -8.26 6.62 28.65
CA TYR A 327 -9.60 6.56 28.07
C TYR A 327 -10.60 7.43 28.86
N ASP A 328 -10.64 7.33 30.18
CA ASP A 328 -11.60 8.06 31.00
C ASP A 328 -11.34 9.58 31.00
N GLU A 329 -10.06 10.03 30.94
CA GLU A 329 -9.67 11.45 30.95
C GLU A 329 -9.75 12.10 29.57
N ASP A 330 -9.32 11.40 28.50
CA ASP A 330 -9.03 12.04 27.22
C ASP A 330 -9.91 11.57 26.06
N ILE A 331 -10.58 10.42 26.16
CA ILE A 331 -11.36 9.85 25.06
C ILE A 331 -12.85 9.87 25.36
N LYS A 332 -13.24 9.33 26.50
CA LYS A 332 -14.65 9.18 26.90
C LYS A 332 -15.38 10.52 26.93
N GLY A 333 -16.46 10.61 26.14
CA GLY A 333 -17.28 11.82 26.03
C GLY A 333 -16.67 12.95 25.19
N LYS A 334 -15.44 12.75 24.65
CA LYS A 334 -14.83 13.64 23.66
C LYS A 334 -14.87 13.03 22.27
N TYR A 335 -14.79 11.70 22.18
CA TYR A 335 -14.90 10.91 20.97
C TYR A 335 -16.01 9.85 21.11
N ASP A 336 -16.61 9.46 20.00
CA ASP A 336 -17.68 8.44 19.98
C ASP A 336 -17.10 7.03 19.80
N TYR A 337 -16.19 6.65 20.70
CA TYR A 337 -15.58 5.32 20.74
C TYR A 337 -15.68 4.70 22.14
N LYS A 338 -15.93 3.40 22.17
CA LYS A 338 -15.80 2.59 23.40
C LYS A 338 -14.31 2.32 23.67
N LEU A 339 -13.95 1.99 24.90
CA LEU A 339 -12.58 1.55 25.22
C LEU A 339 -12.13 0.37 24.32
N THR A 340 -13.03 -0.55 23.99
CA THR A 340 -12.77 -1.71 23.13
C THR A 340 -12.58 -1.36 21.66
N ASP A 341 -12.92 -0.15 21.25
CA ASP A 341 -12.71 0.34 19.89
C ASP A 341 -11.31 0.93 19.72
N THR A 342 -10.54 1.06 20.82
CA THR A 342 -9.24 1.72 20.83
C THR A 342 -8.09 0.76 21.14
N PHE A 343 -6.91 1.07 20.61
CA PHE A 343 -5.66 0.39 20.93
C PHE A 343 -4.45 1.34 20.79
N MET A 344 -3.32 0.96 21.39
CA MET A 344 -2.05 1.65 21.20
C MET A 344 -1.35 1.01 19.99
N GLY A 345 -1.19 1.77 18.91
CA GLY A 345 -0.35 1.38 17.78
C GLY A 345 1.07 1.89 18.01
N PHE A 346 2.06 1.00 17.95
CA PHE A 346 3.41 1.31 18.37
C PHE A 346 4.46 0.72 17.41
N HIS A 347 5.54 1.43 17.21
CA HIS A 347 6.83 0.87 16.84
C HIS A 347 7.96 1.64 17.50
N CYS A 348 9.16 1.03 17.59
CA CYS A 348 10.27 1.65 18.33
C CYS A 348 10.70 3.02 17.80
N GLY A 349 10.42 3.35 16.52
CA GLY A 349 10.77 4.67 15.99
C GLY A 349 11.02 4.72 14.48
N ASN A 350 10.48 3.78 13.71
CA ASN A 350 10.53 3.82 12.24
C ASN A 350 9.28 4.45 11.59
N THR A 351 8.31 4.91 12.39
CA THR A 351 7.18 5.69 11.85
C THR A 351 7.70 6.92 11.12
N PRO A 352 7.16 7.24 9.92
CA PRO A 352 7.60 8.39 9.14
C PRO A 352 7.52 9.68 9.94
N GLN A 353 8.64 10.41 10.00
CA GLN A 353 8.71 11.63 10.79
C GLN A 353 7.67 12.69 10.39
N CYS A 354 7.26 12.71 9.12
CA CYS A 354 6.23 13.63 8.60
C CYS A 354 4.81 13.30 9.09
N LYS A 355 4.60 12.11 9.67
CA LYS A 355 3.32 11.68 10.27
C LYS A 355 3.33 11.75 11.80
N MET A 356 4.37 12.30 12.39
CA MET A 356 4.51 12.48 13.84
C MET A 356 4.28 13.92 14.24
N CYS A 357 3.88 14.12 15.49
CA CYS A 357 3.76 15.46 16.11
C CYS A 357 5.12 16.18 16.10
N SER A 358 5.09 17.51 16.17
CA SER A 358 6.28 18.37 16.15
C SER A 358 7.21 18.15 17.35
N SER A 359 6.70 17.56 18.44
CA SER A 359 7.46 17.22 19.65
C SER A 359 8.39 16.01 19.50
N ARG A 360 8.40 15.35 18.34
CA ARG A 360 9.24 14.17 18.07
C ARG A 360 10.73 14.44 18.28
N LYS A 361 11.44 13.41 18.73
CA LYS A 361 12.87 13.52 19.09
C LYS A 361 13.62 12.23 18.79
N ILE A 362 14.89 12.35 18.39
CA ILE A 362 15.78 11.21 18.34
C ILE A 362 16.20 10.85 19.75
N LYS A 363 15.96 9.63 20.14
CA LYS A 363 16.32 9.09 21.44
C LYS A 363 16.97 7.70 21.34
N TYR A 364 16.87 6.92 22.39
CA TYR A 364 17.41 5.57 22.48
C TYR A 364 16.31 4.55 22.74
N GLN A 365 16.53 3.33 22.31
CA GLN A 365 15.61 2.22 22.46
C GLN A 365 15.54 1.74 23.92
N LEU A 366 14.38 1.85 24.53
CA LEU A 366 14.18 1.45 25.92
C LEU A 366 14.07 -0.07 26.12
N ILE A 367 13.52 -0.79 25.13
CA ILE A 367 13.19 -2.20 25.27
C ILE A 367 14.44 -3.07 25.23
N GLN A 368 15.31 -2.87 24.25
CA GLN A 368 16.47 -3.74 24.02
C GLN A 368 17.52 -3.66 25.11
N ASN A 369 17.65 -2.51 25.73
CA ASN A 369 18.72 -2.24 26.69
C ASN A 369 18.33 -2.52 28.14
N ARG A 370 17.12 -2.98 28.39
CA ARG A 370 16.60 -3.33 29.72
C ARG A 370 16.90 -2.24 30.77
N LEU A 371 16.66 -0.98 30.43
CA LEU A 371 17.07 0.20 31.22
C LEU A 371 16.49 0.27 32.63
N LEU A 372 15.49 -0.52 32.94
CA LEU A 372 14.92 -0.65 34.28
C LEU A 372 15.73 -1.56 35.20
N GLU A 373 16.75 -2.24 34.64
CA GLU A 373 17.62 -3.13 35.40
C GLU A 373 18.95 -2.44 35.73
N ASN A 374 19.52 -2.78 36.88
CA ASN A 374 20.79 -2.24 37.34
C ASN A 374 21.93 -2.60 36.36
N GLY A 375 22.75 -1.61 35.99
CA GLY A 375 23.91 -1.77 35.14
C GLY A 375 23.65 -1.69 33.64
N CYS A 376 22.41 -1.44 33.23
CA CYS A 376 22.08 -1.16 31.82
C CYS A 376 22.41 0.28 31.44
N THR A 377 22.91 0.45 30.22
CA THR A 377 23.21 1.78 29.63
C THR A 377 22.57 1.90 28.25
N PRO A 378 22.04 3.08 27.88
CA PRO A 378 21.39 3.29 26.57
C PRO A 378 22.37 3.64 25.44
N ASP A 379 23.67 3.70 25.67
CA ASP A 379 24.63 4.38 24.81
C ASP A 379 24.67 3.83 23.37
N PHE A 380 24.52 2.51 23.19
CA PHE A 380 24.54 1.89 21.86
C PHE A 380 23.16 1.73 21.23
N THR A 381 22.08 2.08 21.93
CA THR A 381 20.69 1.98 21.41
C THR A 381 20.09 3.34 21.00
N ARG A 382 20.95 4.33 20.72
CA ARG A 382 20.54 5.64 20.19
C ARG A 382 20.14 5.54 18.74
N GLY A 383 19.15 6.32 18.29
CA GLY A 383 18.72 6.41 16.90
C GLY A 383 17.25 6.12 16.65
N THR A 384 16.47 5.88 17.71
CA THR A 384 15.01 5.76 17.60
C THR A 384 14.37 7.15 17.45
N LEU A 385 13.27 7.24 16.71
CA LEU A 385 12.45 8.43 16.61
C LEU A 385 11.25 8.31 17.55
N GLU A 386 11.27 9.06 18.64
CA GLU A 386 10.21 9.02 19.67
C GLU A 386 9.26 10.20 19.57
N GLY A 387 7.97 9.94 19.70
CA GLY A 387 6.91 10.95 19.72
C GLY A 387 5.55 10.36 19.39
N ASP A 388 4.51 11.16 19.63
CA ASP A 388 3.15 10.79 19.28
C ASP A 388 2.93 10.88 17.76
N ILE A 389 2.18 9.93 17.22
CA ILE A 389 1.71 9.95 15.84
C ILE A 389 0.62 11.01 15.73
N ALA A 390 0.68 11.86 14.70
CA ALA A 390 -0.29 12.93 14.51
C ALA A 390 -1.67 12.38 14.17
N ALA A 391 -2.70 13.06 14.68
CA ALA A 391 -4.09 12.71 14.38
C ALA A 391 -4.39 12.73 12.88
N SER A 392 -5.07 11.72 12.39
CA SER A 392 -5.44 11.56 10.99
C SER A 392 -6.43 10.42 10.80
N ASP A 393 -7.16 10.44 9.69
CA ASP A 393 -7.85 9.25 9.20
C ASP A 393 -6.83 8.17 8.86
N ILE A 394 -7.19 6.89 9.05
CA ILE A 394 -6.31 5.77 8.71
C ILE A 394 -7.08 4.61 8.07
N THR A 395 -6.34 3.84 7.27
CA THR A 395 -6.68 2.47 6.94
C THR A 395 -5.63 1.55 7.54
N PHE A 396 -6.06 0.65 8.41
CA PHE A 396 -5.24 -0.39 9.02
C PHE A 396 -5.45 -1.71 8.29
N TYR A 397 -4.39 -2.32 7.78
CA TYR A 397 -4.53 -3.48 6.88
C TYR A 397 -3.27 -4.34 6.90
N ARG A 398 -3.40 -5.57 6.38
CA ARG A 398 -2.26 -6.45 6.12
C ARG A 398 -2.60 -7.44 5.01
N LEU A 399 -1.64 -7.71 4.16
CA LEU A 399 -1.62 -8.85 3.24
C LEU A 399 -0.55 -9.83 3.70
N GLN A 400 -0.87 -11.12 3.80
CA GLN A 400 0.09 -12.16 4.15
C GLN A 400 -0.36 -13.54 3.67
N CYS A 401 0.50 -14.55 3.79
CA CYS A 401 0.12 -15.95 3.66
C CYS A 401 -0.42 -16.54 4.96
N ASP A 402 -1.33 -17.49 4.82
CA ASP A 402 -1.72 -18.41 5.90
C ASP A 402 -0.70 -19.55 6.07
N SER A 403 -0.99 -20.52 6.96
CA SER A 403 -0.14 -21.69 7.18
C SER A 403 0.00 -22.62 5.97
N GLU A 404 -0.91 -22.52 5.02
CA GLU A 404 -0.92 -23.33 3.78
C GLU A 404 -0.27 -22.60 2.60
N GLY A 405 0.14 -21.34 2.80
CA GLY A 405 0.75 -20.50 1.78
C GLY A 405 -0.25 -19.77 0.89
N ASN A 406 -1.54 -19.74 1.25
CA ASN A 406 -2.53 -18.96 0.51
C ASN A 406 -2.50 -17.49 0.99
N LEU A 407 -2.61 -16.57 0.03
CA LEU A 407 -2.73 -15.15 0.33
C LEU A 407 -4.09 -14.84 0.97
N ARG A 408 -4.04 -14.05 2.03
CA ARG A 408 -5.21 -13.52 2.74
C ARG A 408 -4.93 -12.11 3.25
N SER A 409 -5.97 -11.35 3.52
CA SER A 409 -5.85 -9.96 3.96
C SER A 409 -6.91 -9.58 4.99
N TYR A 410 -6.61 -8.50 5.71
CA TYR A 410 -7.63 -7.73 6.43
C TYR A 410 -7.52 -6.25 6.13
N ILE A 411 -8.64 -5.53 6.26
CA ILE A 411 -8.76 -4.09 6.07
C ILE A 411 -9.69 -3.55 7.16
N ALA A 412 -9.30 -2.45 7.81
CA ALA A 412 -10.16 -1.73 8.73
C ALA A 412 -9.88 -0.22 8.64
N GLU A 413 -10.90 0.59 8.62
CA GLU A 413 -10.79 2.05 8.60
C GLU A 413 -11.11 2.64 9.97
N GLY A 414 -10.42 3.72 10.32
CA GLY A 414 -10.55 4.43 11.58
C GLY A 414 -9.72 5.70 11.60
N GLU A 415 -9.23 6.08 12.75
CA GLU A 415 -8.43 7.29 12.94
C GLU A 415 -7.36 7.13 14.01
N VAL A 416 -6.33 7.98 13.96
CA VAL A 416 -5.44 8.27 15.08
C VAL A 416 -6.03 9.43 15.85
N LEU A 417 -6.28 9.25 17.15
CA LEU A 417 -6.87 10.29 18.00
C LEU A 417 -5.84 11.34 18.42
N ASP A 418 -6.26 12.60 18.49
CA ASP A 418 -5.44 13.70 19.05
C ASP A 418 -5.42 13.61 20.58
N VAL A 419 -4.76 12.57 21.08
CA VAL A 419 -4.68 12.25 22.52
C VAL A 419 -3.22 11.92 22.85
N PRO A 420 -2.61 12.59 23.86
CA PRO A 420 -1.25 12.30 24.29
C PRO A 420 -1.10 10.87 24.80
N THR A 421 -0.16 10.13 24.24
CA THR A 421 0.04 8.71 24.61
C THR A 421 0.74 8.56 25.97
N ARG A 422 1.49 9.56 26.40
CA ARG A 422 2.29 9.54 27.65
C ARG A 422 3.24 8.35 27.72
N SER A 423 3.80 7.97 26.57
CA SER A 423 4.64 6.78 26.42
C SER A 423 5.94 7.08 25.65
N PHE A 424 6.58 6.09 25.10
CA PHE A 424 7.84 6.19 24.37
C PHE A 424 7.71 5.51 22.98
N GLY A 425 8.72 5.68 22.12
CA GLY A 425 8.71 5.17 20.74
C GLY A 425 7.85 6.01 19.80
N GLY A 426 7.66 5.55 18.59
CA GLY A 426 6.67 6.09 17.66
C GLY A 426 5.31 5.45 17.95
N ILE A 427 4.41 6.18 18.58
CA ILE A 427 3.20 5.62 19.18
C ILE A 427 1.99 6.52 18.96
N GLY A 428 0.79 5.92 18.83
CA GLY A 428 -0.47 6.64 18.72
C GLY A 428 -1.62 5.89 19.37
N ILE A 429 -2.70 6.59 19.67
CA ILE A 429 -3.97 5.97 20.07
C ILE A 429 -4.83 5.88 18.83
N PHE A 430 -5.09 4.65 18.42
CA PHE A 430 -5.90 4.30 17.26
C PHE A 430 -7.31 3.95 17.70
N ALA A 431 -8.28 4.42 16.92
CA ALA A 431 -9.69 4.10 17.11
C ALA A 431 -10.29 3.54 15.81
N ILE A 432 -10.87 2.35 15.92
CA ILE A 432 -11.58 1.65 14.83
C ILE A 432 -12.90 1.16 15.40
N ASN A 433 -14.01 1.51 14.79
CA ASN A 433 -15.33 1.05 15.23
C ASN A 433 -15.38 -0.49 15.28
N GLU A 434 -15.89 -1.03 16.40
CA GLU A 434 -15.99 -2.48 16.65
C GLU A 434 -14.62 -3.21 16.65
N MET A 435 -13.54 -2.51 16.98
CA MET A 435 -12.17 -3.07 17.01
C MET A 435 -12.08 -4.31 17.90
N GLY A 436 -12.74 -4.35 19.06
CA GLY A 436 -12.71 -5.51 19.95
C GLY A 436 -13.28 -6.77 19.30
N ARG A 437 -14.32 -6.63 18.47
CA ARG A 437 -14.90 -7.74 17.69
C ARG A 437 -13.97 -8.13 16.54
N PHE A 438 -13.44 -7.15 15.82
CA PHE A 438 -12.47 -7.35 14.74
C PHE A 438 -11.19 -8.04 15.26
N TYR A 439 -10.64 -7.58 16.38
CA TYR A 439 -9.50 -8.18 17.05
C TYR A 439 -9.75 -9.66 17.38
N ARG A 440 -10.91 -9.99 17.98
CA ARG A 440 -11.23 -11.36 18.38
C ARG A 440 -11.55 -12.27 17.17
N HIS A 441 -12.40 -11.80 16.25
CA HIS A 441 -13.01 -12.66 15.22
C HIS A 441 -12.28 -12.62 13.87
N VAL A 442 -11.40 -11.64 13.65
CA VAL A 442 -10.52 -11.57 12.49
C VAL A 442 -9.09 -11.84 12.90
N LEU A 443 -8.46 -10.95 13.69
CA LEU A 443 -7.03 -11.02 13.93
C LEU A 443 -6.63 -12.30 14.68
N ILE A 444 -7.24 -12.56 15.82
CA ILE A 444 -6.94 -13.78 16.62
C ILE A 444 -7.46 -15.03 15.91
N GLN A 445 -8.73 -15.03 15.49
CA GLN A 445 -9.36 -16.25 14.95
C GLN A 445 -8.67 -16.75 13.67
N LYS A 446 -8.22 -15.83 12.83
CA LYS A 446 -7.51 -16.18 11.60
C LYS A 446 -5.98 -16.25 11.79
N GLY A 447 -5.46 -15.97 13.00
CA GLY A 447 -4.03 -16.07 13.28
C GLY A 447 -3.19 -15.06 12.51
N TYR A 448 -3.57 -13.78 12.52
CA TYR A 448 -2.72 -12.70 12.04
C TYR A 448 -1.68 -12.32 13.09
N PRO A 449 -0.46 -11.92 12.68
CA PRO A 449 0.54 -11.41 13.60
C PRO A 449 0.16 -10.02 14.12
N HIS A 450 0.93 -9.51 15.06
CA HIS A 450 0.70 -8.21 15.67
C HIS A 450 1.04 -7.02 14.75
N HIS A 451 1.87 -7.21 13.72
CA HIS A 451 2.18 -6.17 12.75
C HIS A 451 1.02 -5.90 11.80
N GLY A 452 0.70 -4.64 11.59
CA GLY A 452 -0.21 -4.16 10.56
C GLY A 452 0.35 -2.90 9.89
N ALA A 453 0.07 -2.75 8.60
CA ALA A 453 0.40 -1.53 7.88
C ALA A 453 -0.71 -0.49 8.06
N VAL A 454 -0.31 0.78 8.07
CA VAL A 454 -1.21 1.93 8.25
C VAL A 454 -0.99 2.91 7.11
N ALA A 455 -2.01 3.14 6.29
CA ALA A 455 -2.09 4.29 5.41
C ALA A 455 -2.78 5.43 6.16
N PHE A 456 -2.27 6.65 6.03
CA PHE A 456 -2.79 7.85 6.73
C PHE A 456 -3.92 8.54 5.96
N SER A 457 -4.85 7.73 5.46
CA SER A 457 -6.09 8.12 4.78
C SER A 457 -7.01 6.91 4.62
N HIS A 458 -8.27 7.14 4.26
CA HIS A 458 -9.20 6.06 3.93
C HIS A 458 -8.95 5.56 2.50
N VAL A 459 -8.32 4.38 2.39
CA VAL A 459 -8.04 3.66 1.13
C VAL A 459 -8.61 2.24 1.10
N GLY A 460 -9.49 1.92 2.04
CA GLY A 460 -10.07 0.58 2.19
C GLY A 460 -10.76 0.09 0.93
N LYS A 461 -11.52 0.96 0.24
CA LYS A 461 -12.15 0.64 -1.06
C LYS A 461 -11.09 0.22 -2.10
N THR A 462 -10.03 1.01 -2.25
CA THR A 462 -8.95 0.72 -3.20
C THR A 462 -8.27 -0.61 -2.88
N LEU A 463 -7.91 -0.84 -1.61
CA LEU A 463 -7.28 -2.09 -1.16
C LEU A 463 -8.18 -3.31 -1.39
N PHE A 464 -9.46 -3.19 -1.12
CA PHE A 464 -10.43 -4.28 -1.35
C PHE A 464 -10.48 -4.66 -2.83
N GLU A 465 -10.58 -3.67 -3.71
CA GLU A 465 -10.61 -3.90 -5.16
C GLU A 465 -9.27 -4.45 -5.70
N VAL A 466 -8.15 -3.97 -5.17
CA VAL A 466 -6.81 -4.53 -5.48
C VAL A 466 -6.75 -6.00 -5.09
N PHE A 467 -7.15 -6.36 -3.88
CA PHE A 467 -7.08 -7.74 -3.41
C PHE A 467 -8.01 -8.67 -4.20
N LYS A 468 -9.20 -8.20 -4.57
CA LYS A 468 -10.09 -8.91 -5.52
C LYS A 468 -9.39 -9.14 -6.87
N TYR A 469 -8.81 -8.10 -7.46
CA TYR A 469 -8.11 -8.18 -8.74
C TYR A 469 -6.93 -9.17 -8.69
N LEU A 470 -6.20 -9.19 -7.59
CA LEU A 470 -5.10 -10.14 -7.36
C LEU A 470 -5.58 -11.58 -7.17
N GLY A 471 -6.87 -11.79 -6.94
CA GLY A 471 -7.47 -13.10 -6.76
C GLY A 471 -7.43 -13.62 -5.33
N ILE A 472 -7.22 -12.74 -4.35
CA ILE A 472 -7.26 -13.08 -2.94
C ILE A 472 -8.69 -13.39 -2.53
N LYS A 473 -8.92 -14.61 -2.04
CA LYS A 473 -10.27 -15.10 -1.70
C LYS A 473 -10.70 -14.74 -0.28
N ASP A 474 -9.75 -14.67 0.65
CA ASP A 474 -10.01 -14.35 2.05
C ASP A 474 -9.61 -12.88 2.31
N ILE A 475 -10.56 -11.98 2.12
CA ILE A 475 -10.45 -10.56 2.42
C ILE A 475 -11.37 -10.26 3.60
N ALA A 476 -10.80 -10.13 4.80
CA ALA A 476 -11.54 -9.79 5.99
C ALA A 476 -11.61 -8.26 6.17
N TYR A 477 -12.64 -7.77 6.82
CA TYR A 477 -12.79 -6.34 7.15
C TYR A 477 -13.53 -6.17 8.47
N ASN A 478 -13.40 -5.01 9.11
CA ASN A 478 -14.16 -4.71 10.31
C ASN A 478 -15.63 -4.53 9.96
N GLN A 479 -16.49 -5.31 10.63
CA GLN A 479 -17.92 -5.32 10.37
C GLN A 479 -18.67 -4.42 11.36
N PRO A 480 -19.69 -3.68 10.90
CA PRO A 480 -20.56 -2.94 11.78
C PRO A 480 -21.27 -3.88 12.78
N ALA A 481 -21.73 -3.34 13.91
CA ALA A 481 -22.39 -4.12 14.95
C ALA A 481 -23.62 -4.92 14.46
N SER A 482 -24.25 -4.47 13.38
CA SER A 482 -25.39 -5.14 12.74
C SER A 482 -25.06 -6.42 11.99
N LEU A 483 -23.79 -6.65 11.66
CA LEU A 483 -23.33 -7.84 10.93
C LEU A 483 -22.45 -8.70 11.84
N PRO A 484 -22.92 -9.90 12.27
CA PRO A 484 -22.11 -10.78 13.09
C PRO A 484 -21.03 -11.49 12.28
N TYR A 485 -19.85 -11.68 12.88
CA TYR A 485 -18.86 -12.59 12.32
C TYR A 485 -19.32 -14.04 12.43
N PRO A 486 -18.94 -14.93 11.49
CA PRO A 486 -19.36 -16.35 11.55
C PRO A 486 -18.96 -17.08 12.84
N THR A 487 -17.91 -16.62 13.53
CA THR A 487 -17.40 -17.20 14.78
C THR A 487 -17.89 -16.49 16.03
N GLU A 488 -18.79 -15.54 15.89
CA GLU A 488 -19.30 -14.74 17.00
C GLU A 488 -20.36 -15.55 17.77
N ASN A 489 -20.22 -15.55 19.11
CA ASN A 489 -21.19 -16.26 19.97
C ASN A 489 -22.55 -15.54 19.94
N PRO A 490 -23.64 -16.18 19.48
CA PRO A 490 -24.93 -15.53 19.41
C PRO A 490 -25.62 -15.32 20.77
N TRP A 491 -25.09 -15.93 21.83
CA TRP A 491 -25.64 -15.82 23.20
C TRP A 491 -24.77 -14.95 24.12
N LYS A 492 -24.19 -13.88 23.64
CA LYS A 492 -23.37 -12.94 24.46
C LYS A 492 -24.22 -11.81 25.03
#